data_e5fcba352f00c3fa1be2a39852bf2da0
#
_entry.id   e5fcba352f00c3fa1be2a39852bf2da0
#
_cell.length_a   1.000
_cell.length_b   1.000
_cell.length_c   1.000
_cell.angle_alpha   90.00
_cell.angle_beta   90.00
_cell.angle_gamma   90.00
#
_symmetry.space_group_name_H-M   'P 1'
#
loop_
_entity.id
_entity.type
_entity.pdbx_description
1 polymer ?
#
loop_
_entity_poly.entity_id
_entity_poly.type
_entity_poly.pdbx_seq_one_letter_code
_entity_poly.pdbx_strand_id
1 'polypeptide(L)'
;MKTIIEKIDRYQMDNEILEQAGEILKKGGLVAFPTETVYGLGANALNEEAAKKTYAAKGRPSDNPLIVHIADADALESIVTTVSDKAKQIIEKFWPGPLTLIFEKAECVPYGTTGGLDTVAVRMPVDEVARAVIRAGGGYISAPSANASGRPSPTSASHVADDLNEKIDMIIDGGNVDIGVESTILDMTVEPPMILRPGAITKEMLEEVLGEVAVDHALLTDDTSVAPKAPGMKYRHYAPKAQLIIVEGEPEEAAKAIKQIAYEQTRLGYRVGIIATSETADNYTTGVIKSIGTRNNENSIAKNLYKVLREFDEEEVDYIYSEAFGQDGIGNAIMNRLEKAAGHHTIQASDITRLQKYRRVLFISNEDNSRAPMAAELLRHESLIQEYKIGSRGMVVLFPEPANQKAEAIMRSHQMTLEHHEGTQFSQEDLDDDTLVLTLEEAHKWKIVADYENVKHVYTLNEYVDDDRAVLSTHGQPLVAYGENFELLRELVHKLAEKLNEEGKHV
;
A
#
# COMPACT_ATOMS: atom_id res chain seq x y z
N MET A 1 23.83 -23.52 -14.79
CA MET A 1 23.56 -24.63 -13.86
C MET A 1 22.07 -24.88 -13.85
N LYS A 2 21.57 -26.11 -13.84
CA LYS A 2 20.10 -26.32 -13.77
C LYS A 2 19.71 -26.40 -12.30
N THR A 3 18.83 -25.53 -11.83
CA THR A 3 18.29 -25.58 -10.47
C THR A 3 17.30 -26.74 -10.34
N ILE A 4 17.42 -27.54 -9.31
CA ILE A 4 16.50 -28.62 -8.97
C ILE A 4 15.32 -27.98 -8.20
N ILE A 5 14.08 -28.28 -8.57
CA ILE A 5 12.88 -27.80 -7.85
C ILE A 5 12.09 -29.03 -7.39
N GLU A 6 12.02 -29.23 -6.08
CA GLU A 6 11.32 -30.35 -5.47
C GLU A 6 10.22 -29.88 -4.54
N LYS A 7 9.05 -30.50 -4.66
CA LYS A 7 7.89 -30.21 -3.80
C LYS A 7 7.90 -31.13 -2.58
N ILE A 8 7.77 -30.54 -1.40
CA ILE A 8 7.71 -31.28 -0.14
C ILE A 8 6.37 -31.04 0.57
N ASP A 9 5.76 -32.11 1.06
CA ASP A 9 4.60 -32.01 1.95
C ASP A 9 5.08 -31.74 3.39
N ARG A 10 4.60 -30.65 3.99
CA ARG A 10 4.96 -30.25 5.37
C ARG A 10 4.56 -31.28 6.42
N TYR A 11 3.53 -32.09 6.14
CA TYR A 11 2.99 -33.09 7.05
C TYR A 11 3.55 -34.50 6.78
N GLN A 12 4.08 -34.73 5.58
CA GLN A 12 4.67 -36.01 5.19
C GLN A 12 5.95 -35.74 4.39
N MET A 13 7.00 -35.31 5.11
CA MET A 13 8.27 -34.95 4.49
C MET A 13 8.98 -36.11 3.84
N ASP A 14 9.40 -35.92 2.60
CA ASP A 14 10.19 -36.90 1.86
C ASP A 14 11.68 -36.84 2.31
N ASN A 15 12.17 -37.93 2.88
CA ASN A 15 13.53 -38.02 3.36
C ASN A 15 14.60 -37.97 2.24
N GLU A 16 14.28 -38.44 1.03
CA GLU A 16 15.21 -38.39 -0.10
C GLU A 16 15.47 -36.95 -0.53
N ILE A 17 14.44 -36.11 -0.56
CA ILE A 17 14.56 -34.69 -0.84
C ILE A 17 15.39 -33.97 0.22
N LEU A 18 15.15 -34.29 1.50
CA LEU A 18 15.91 -33.72 2.63
C LEU A 18 17.37 -34.15 2.63
N GLU A 19 17.66 -35.41 2.36
CA GLU A 19 19.04 -35.94 2.24
C GLU A 19 19.78 -35.29 1.08
N GLN A 20 19.14 -35.15 -0.08
CA GLN A 20 19.70 -34.46 -1.24
C GLN A 20 20.03 -32.99 -0.92
N ALA A 21 19.09 -32.25 -0.30
CA ALA A 21 19.32 -30.87 0.14
C ALA A 21 20.49 -30.80 1.14
N GLY A 22 20.52 -31.69 2.11
CA GLY A 22 21.61 -31.79 3.09
C GLY A 22 22.98 -32.03 2.46
N GLU A 23 23.07 -32.93 1.47
CA GLU A 23 24.29 -33.20 0.73
C GLU A 23 24.79 -31.97 -0.06
N ILE A 24 23.85 -31.23 -0.70
CA ILE A 24 24.18 -29.99 -1.40
C ILE A 24 24.76 -28.96 -0.42
N LEU A 25 24.09 -28.72 0.72
CA LEU A 25 24.52 -27.77 1.75
C LEU A 25 25.90 -28.15 2.35
N LYS A 26 26.13 -29.43 2.70
CA LYS A 26 27.39 -29.92 3.23
C LYS A 26 28.56 -29.74 2.25
N LYS A 27 28.29 -29.84 0.95
CA LYS A 27 29.27 -29.60 -0.14
C LYS A 27 29.47 -28.11 -0.44
N GLY A 28 28.84 -27.19 0.31
CA GLY A 28 28.92 -25.75 0.13
C GLY A 28 28.12 -25.24 -1.07
N GLY A 29 27.03 -25.95 -1.44
CA GLY A 29 26.02 -25.51 -2.39
C GLY A 29 24.94 -24.69 -1.72
N LEU A 30 23.97 -24.24 -2.52
CA LEU A 30 22.89 -23.32 -2.13
C LEU A 30 21.52 -23.97 -2.29
N VAL A 31 20.72 -23.99 -1.23
CA VAL A 31 19.37 -24.55 -1.22
C VAL A 31 18.39 -23.51 -0.70
N ALA A 32 17.37 -23.15 -1.49
CA ALA A 32 16.29 -22.32 -1.01
C ALA A 32 15.19 -23.17 -0.36
N PHE A 33 14.67 -22.74 0.78
CA PHE A 33 13.64 -23.47 1.53
C PHE A 33 12.65 -22.52 2.21
N PRO A 34 11.41 -22.97 2.47
CA PRO A 34 10.42 -22.17 3.17
C PRO A 34 10.77 -21.98 4.65
N THR A 35 10.34 -20.86 5.21
CA THR A 35 10.18 -20.68 6.66
C THR A 35 8.79 -20.15 6.93
N GLU A 36 8.41 -19.95 8.19
CA GLU A 36 7.13 -19.30 8.53
C GLU A 36 7.08 -17.83 8.11
N THR A 37 8.24 -17.18 7.90
CA THR A 37 8.34 -15.75 7.55
C THR A 37 8.44 -15.52 6.05
N VAL A 38 9.56 -15.90 5.43
CA VAL A 38 9.85 -15.82 4.00
C VAL A 38 10.72 -17.00 3.59
N TYR A 39 10.87 -17.27 2.30
CA TYR A 39 11.83 -18.26 1.83
C TYR A 39 13.27 -17.82 2.11
N GLY A 40 14.07 -18.69 2.69
CA GLY A 40 15.49 -18.50 2.97
C GLY A 40 16.39 -19.13 1.92
N LEU A 41 17.50 -18.49 1.56
CA LEU A 41 18.56 -19.07 0.75
C LEU A 41 19.64 -19.67 1.66
N GLY A 42 19.59 -20.97 1.85
CA GLY A 42 20.47 -21.71 2.73
C GLY A 42 21.84 -21.93 2.17
N ALA A 43 22.85 -21.78 3.04
CA ALA A 43 24.23 -22.16 2.82
C ALA A 43 24.85 -22.61 4.16
N ASN A 44 25.90 -23.43 4.14
CA ASN A 44 26.61 -23.79 5.35
C ASN A 44 27.23 -22.57 6.03
N ALA A 45 26.74 -22.23 7.23
CA ALA A 45 27.11 -21.00 7.94
C ALA A 45 28.57 -21.00 8.44
N LEU A 46 29.16 -22.15 8.60
CA LEU A 46 30.56 -22.35 9.06
C LEU A 46 31.54 -22.43 7.89
N ASN A 47 31.07 -22.26 6.65
CA ASN A 47 31.89 -22.30 5.45
C ASN A 47 31.92 -20.95 4.75
N GLU A 48 33.07 -20.27 4.78
CA GLU A 48 33.25 -18.92 4.20
C GLU A 48 33.00 -18.90 2.69
N GLU A 49 33.36 -19.94 1.95
CA GLU A 49 33.13 -20.02 0.51
C GLU A 49 31.65 -20.19 0.19
N ALA A 50 30.87 -20.88 1.03
CA ALA A 50 29.41 -20.96 0.90
C ALA A 50 28.74 -19.59 1.13
N ALA A 51 29.22 -18.79 2.11
CA ALA A 51 28.78 -17.44 2.31
C ALA A 51 29.03 -16.57 1.07
N LYS A 52 30.23 -16.62 0.47
CA LYS A 52 30.57 -15.89 -0.77
C LYS A 52 29.65 -16.27 -1.93
N LYS A 53 29.30 -17.55 -2.09
CA LYS A 53 28.34 -17.99 -3.11
C LYS A 53 26.93 -17.38 -2.87
N THR A 54 26.49 -17.28 -1.61
CA THR A 54 25.21 -16.66 -1.25
C THR A 54 25.17 -15.20 -1.68
N TYR A 55 26.22 -14.43 -1.37
CA TYR A 55 26.31 -13.03 -1.80
C TYR A 55 26.33 -12.91 -3.33
N ALA A 56 27.09 -13.74 -4.01
CA ALA A 56 27.20 -13.75 -5.47
C ALA A 56 25.87 -14.10 -6.15
N ALA A 57 25.16 -15.15 -5.69
CA ALA A 57 23.88 -15.58 -6.27
C ALA A 57 22.81 -14.50 -6.16
N LYS A 58 22.81 -13.75 -5.06
CA LYS A 58 21.85 -12.66 -4.80
C LYS A 58 22.25 -11.31 -5.40
N GLY A 59 23.52 -11.10 -5.77
CA GLY A 59 24.06 -9.76 -6.02
C GLY A 59 24.04 -8.88 -4.76
N ARG A 60 24.24 -9.49 -3.56
CA ARG A 60 24.19 -8.82 -2.26
C ARG A 60 25.57 -8.30 -1.86
N PRO A 61 25.69 -7.09 -1.29
CA PRO A 61 26.93 -6.62 -0.69
C PRO A 61 27.39 -7.53 0.45
N SER A 62 28.69 -7.83 0.49
CA SER A 62 29.28 -8.77 1.46
C SER A 62 29.43 -8.22 2.88
N ASP A 63 29.27 -6.90 3.07
CA ASP A 63 29.22 -6.22 4.37
C ASP A 63 27.85 -6.31 5.07
N ASN A 64 26.86 -6.93 4.42
CA ASN A 64 25.52 -7.11 4.95
C ASN A 64 25.38 -8.52 5.54
N PRO A 65 25.43 -8.70 6.89
CA PRO A 65 25.56 -9.99 7.54
C PRO A 65 24.44 -10.97 7.21
N LEU A 66 24.70 -12.26 7.40
CA LEU A 66 23.73 -13.34 7.23
C LEU A 66 23.21 -13.81 8.59
N ILE A 67 21.96 -14.26 8.65
CA ILE A 67 21.37 -14.86 9.85
C ILE A 67 21.65 -16.37 9.83
N VAL A 68 22.26 -16.90 10.87
CA VAL A 68 22.46 -18.34 11.06
C VAL A 68 21.18 -18.95 11.61
N HIS A 69 20.67 -19.96 10.95
CA HIS A 69 19.51 -20.72 11.38
C HIS A 69 19.93 -22.02 12.02
N ILE A 70 19.35 -22.33 13.16
CA ILE A 70 19.56 -23.59 13.93
C ILE A 70 18.22 -24.32 14.02
N ALA A 71 18.27 -25.65 14.16
CA ALA A 71 17.07 -26.47 14.29
C ALA A 71 16.72 -26.79 15.75
N ASP A 72 17.71 -26.74 16.62
CA ASP A 72 17.61 -27.11 18.03
C ASP A 72 18.34 -26.06 18.87
N ALA A 73 17.77 -25.67 20.02
CA ALA A 73 18.28 -24.55 20.83
C ALA A 73 19.69 -24.84 21.40
N ASP A 74 20.01 -26.11 21.69
CA ASP A 74 21.29 -26.53 22.21
C ASP A 74 22.46 -26.23 21.26
N ALA A 75 22.18 -26.11 19.95
CA ALA A 75 23.18 -25.75 18.94
C ALA A 75 23.73 -24.33 19.13
N LEU A 76 22.97 -23.45 19.81
CA LEU A 76 23.35 -22.05 20.00
C LEU A 76 24.69 -21.87 20.68
N GLU A 77 24.93 -22.62 21.78
CA GLU A 77 26.15 -22.49 22.61
C GLU A 77 27.45 -22.78 21.84
N SER A 78 27.35 -23.49 20.72
CA SER A 78 28.53 -23.82 19.89
C SER A 78 28.98 -22.66 18.98
N ILE A 79 28.10 -21.68 18.72
CA ILE A 79 28.36 -20.59 17.75
C ILE A 79 28.37 -19.19 18.38
N VAL A 80 28.11 -19.10 19.69
CA VAL A 80 28.14 -17.85 20.45
C VAL A 80 29.05 -17.98 21.67
N THR A 81 29.56 -16.85 22.16
CA THR A 81 30.47 -16.86 23.35
C THR A 81 29.70 -16.91 24.66
N THR A 82 28.55 -16.29 24.73
CA THR A 82 27.77 -16.18 25.97
C THR A 82 26.26 -16.06 25.66
N VAL A 83 25.45 -16.75 26.47
CA VAL A 83 23.99 -16.63 26.46
C VAL A 83 23.55 -16.08 27.82
N SER A 84 23.14 -14.83 27.89
CA SER A 84 22.70 -14.19 29.13
C SER A 84 21.36 -14.77 29.64
N ASP A 85 21.04 -14.58 30.92
CA ASP A 85 19.78 -15.04 31.48
C ASP A 85 18.56 -14.36 30.81
N LYS A 86 18.68 -13.10 30.42
CA LYS A 86 17.66 -12.40 29.60
C LYS A 86 17.46 -13.10 28.25
N ALA A 87 18.57 -13.49 27.59
CA ALA A 87 18.49 -14.22 26.34
C ALA A 87 17.83 -15.59 26.49
N LYS A 88 18.11 -16.32 27.58
CA LYS A 88 17.44 -17.61 27.87
C LYS A 88 15.92 -17.45 28.03
N GLN A 89 15.47 -16.42 28.74
CA GLN A 89 14.04 -16.14 28.92
C GLN A 89 13.34 -15.84 27.59
N ILE A 90 13.97 -15.08 26.71
CA ILE A 90 13.43 -14.78 25.37
C ILE A 90 13.43 -16.02 24.48
N ILE A 91 14.47 -16.83 24.51
CA ILE A 91 14.56 -18.09 23.77
C ILE A 91 13.46 -19.05 24.22
N GLU A 92 13.26 -19.22 25.50
CA GLU A 92 12.23 -20.11 26.07
C GLU A 92 10.82 -19.69 25.63
N LYS A 93 10.55 -18.37 25.52
CA LYS A 93 9.22 -17.88 25.16
C LYS A 93 8.97 -17.84 23.66
N PHE A 94 9.98 -17.51 22.83
CA PHE A 94 9.77 -17.17 21.42
C PHE A 94 10.49 -18.09 20.42
N TRP A 95 11.32 -19.05 20.85
CA TRP A 95 11.90 -20.07 19.98
C TRP A 95 11.28 -21.44 20.22
N PRO A 96 10.98 -22.18 19.12
CA PRO A 96 11.11 -21.80 17.71
C PRO A 96 10.12 -20.72 17.30
N GLY A 97 10.57 -19.77 16.43
CA GLY A 97 9.70 -18.67 15.99
C GLY A 97 10.37 -17.57 15.18
N PRO A 98 9.57 -16.50 14.87
CA PRO A 98 10.00 -15.42 13.99
C PRO A 98 10.85 -14.36 14.72
N LEU A 99 11.76 -14.78 15.59
CA LEU A 99 12.67 -13.93 16.34
C LEU A 99 14.14 -14.31 16.06
N THR A 100 14.92 -13.32 15.68
CA THR A 100 16.38 -13.41 15.50
C THR A 100 17.05 -12.67 16.64
N LEU A 101 18.04 -13.30 17.28
CA LEU A 101 18.81 -12.72 18.37
C LEU A 101 20.25 -12.52 17.91
N ILE A 102 20.86 -11.40 18.28
CA ILE A 102 22.27 -11.11 18.01
C ILE A 102 23.08 -11.35 19.28
N PHE A 103 24.18 -12.07 19.11
CA PHE A 103 25.14 -12.42 20.16
C PHE A 103 26.56 -12.13 19.71
N GLU A 104 27.52 -12.09 20.63
CA GLU A 104 28.93 -12.18 20.30
C GLU A 104 29.23 -13.56 19.72
N LYS A 105 29.91 -13.59 18.55
CA LYS A 105 30.18 -14.85 17.82
C LYS A 105 31.29 -15.67 18.46
N ALA A 106 31.17 -16.99 18.39
CA ALA A 106 32.29 -17.89 18.65
C ALA A 106 33.28 -17.87 17.47
N GLU A 107 34.51 -18.30 17.72
CA GLU A 107 35.62 -18.31 16.75
C GLU A 107 35.30 -19.14 15.50
N CYS A 108 34.51 -20.23 15.64
CA CYS A 108 34.15 -21.11 14.54
C CYS A 108 33.25 -20.45 13.47
N VAL A 109 32.59 -19.33 13.78
CA VAL A 109 31.76 -18.59 12.80
C VAL A 109 32.65 -17.67 11.97
N PRO A 110 32.76 -17.87 10.64
CA PRO A 110 33.65 -17.07 9.81
C PRO A 110 33.12 -15.65 9.59
N TYR A 111 34.01 -14.70 9.41
CA TYR A 111 33.64 -13.31 9.11
C TYR A 111 32.86 -13.14 7.80
N GLY A 112 33.06 -14.04 6.83
CA GLY A 112 32.21 -14.05 5.63
C GLY A 112 30.73 -14.25 5.92
N THR A 113 30.36 -14.98 6.97
CA THR A 113 28.97 -15.16 7.40
C THR A 113 28.45 -13.93 8.14
N THR A 114 29.29 -13.29 8.96
CA THR A 114 28.87 -12.15 9.79
C THR A 114 29.09 -10.79 9.11
N GLY A 115 29.52 -10.75 7.85
CA GLY A 115 29.78 -9.50 7.12
C GLY A 115 30.91 -8.67 7.75
N GLY A 116 31.87 -9.34 8.43
CA GLY A 116 33.00 -8.70 9.10
C GLY A 116 32.73 -8.29 10.54
N LEU A 117 31.56 -8.59 11.12
CA LEU A 117 31.21 -8.25 12.50
C LEU A 117 31.67 -9.31 13.50
N ASP A 118 31.97 -8.88 14.74
CA ASP A 118 32.25 -9.75 15.88
C ASP A 118 30.97 -10.34 16.51
N THR A 119 29.83 -10.05 15.94
CA THR A 119 28.53 -10.55 16.37
C THR A 119 27.94 -11.49 15.33
N VAL A 120 27.07 -12.41 15.76
CA VAL A 120 26.32 -13.32 14.92
C VAL A 120 24.82 -13.22 15.22
N ALA A 121 24.00 -13.11 14.18
CA ALA A 121 22.55 -13.17 14.28
C ALA A 121 22.10 -14.63 14.15
N VAL A 122 21.31 -15.12 15.10
CA VAL A 122 20.87 -16.53 15.18
C VAL A 122 19.34 -16.59 15.28
N ARG A 123 18.73 -17.54 14.58
CA ARG A 123 17.29 -17.80 14.62
C ARG A 123 17.00 -19.30 14.63
N MET A 124 15.96 -19.70 15.35
CA MET A 124 15.38 -21.03 15.29
C MET A 124 13.96 -20.92 14.70
N PRO A 125 13.74 -21.24 13.40
CA PRO A 125 12.42 -21.12 12.77
C PRO A 125 11.46 -22.17 13.30
N VAL A 126 10.15 -21.87 13.29
CA VAL A 126 9.12 -22.84 13.68
C VAL A 126 8.75 -23.78 12.54
N ASP A 127 9.01 -23.42 11.30
CA ASP A 127 8.70 -24.24 10.12
C ASP A 127 9.48 -25.57 10.14
N GLU A 128 8.75 -26.68 10.13
CA GLU A 128 9.34 -28.02 10.25
C GLU A 128 10.18 -28.43 9.04
N VAL A 129 9.85 -27.95 7.82
CA VAL A 129 10.66 -28.18 6.62
C VAL A 129 12.00 -27.46 6.78
N ALA A 130 11.97 -26.20 7.24
CA ALA A 130 13.20 -25.45 7.52
C ALA A 130 14.09 -26.19 8.52
N ARG A 131 13.53 -26.63 9.64
CA ARG A 131 14.29 -27.36 10.68
C ARG A 131 14.86 -28.68 10.17
N ALA A 132 14.10 -29.43 9.36
CA ALA A 132 14.57 -30.65 8.75
C ALA A 132 15.73 -30.41 7.77
N VAL A 133 15.65 -29.39 6.93
CA VAL A 133 16.74 -28.98 6.03
C VAL A 133 17.98 -28.54 6.80
N ILE A 134 17.81 -27.77 7.88
CA ILE A 134 18.91 -27.32 8.74
C ILE A 134 19.63 -28.53 9.36
N ARG A 135 18.91 -29.52 9.91
CA ARG A 135 19.48 -30.74 10.46
C ARG A 135 20.21 -31.54 9.38
N ALA A 136 19.58 -31.73 8.22
CA ALA A 136 20.20 -32.45 7.10
C ALA A 136 21.48 -31.76 6.60
N GLY A 137 21.51 -30.42 6.62
CA GLY A 137 22.65 -29.61 6.20
C GLY A 137 23.80 -29.47 7.21
N GLY A 138 23.68 -30.08 8.41
CA GLY A 138 24.73 -30.07 9.42
C GLY A 138 24.48 -29.14 10.61
N GLY A 139 23.29 -28.62 10.77
CA GLY A 139 22.81 -27.91 11.97
C GLY A 139 23.00 -26.37 11.96
N TYR A 140 23.86 -25.83 11.10
CA TYR A 140 24.17 -24.39 11.04
C TYR A 140 24.06 -23.88 9.60
N ILE A 141 22.94 -23.26 9.28
CA ILE A 141 22.66 -22.80 7.92
C ILE A 141 22.45 -21.29 7.94
N SER A 142 23.30 -20.55 7.23
CA SER A 142 23.02 -19.12 6.98
C SER A 142 21.92 -18.99 5.94
N ALA A 143 20.88 -18.21 6.22
CA ALA A 143 19.74 -18.08 5.31
C ALA A 143 19.19 -16.65 5.27
N PRO A 144 19.72 -15.76 4.41
CA PRO A 144 19.02 -14.54 4.02
C PRO A 144 17.79 -14.89 3.19
N SER A 145 16.86 -13.93 2.96
CA SER A 145 15.73 -14.15 2.05
C SER A 145 16.18 -14.58 0.65
N ALA A 146 15.45 -15.50 0.01
CA ALA A 146 15.85 -16.15 -1.24
C ALA A 146 15.45 -15.34 -2.50
N ASN A 147 15.71 -14.02 -2.53
CA ASN A 147 15.48 -13.11 -3.65
C ASN A 147 16.78 -12.51 -4.20
N ALA A 148 16.76 -11.99 -5.41
CA ALA A 148 17.79 -11.07 -5.89
C ALA A 148 17.79 -9.81 -5.04
N SER A 149 18.97 -9.25 -4.74
CA SER A 149 19.11 -8.11 -3.82
C SER A 149 18.27 -6.93 -4.30
N GLY A 150 17.56 -6.28 -3.37
CA GLY A 150 16.67 -5.14 -3.64
C GLY A 150 15.23 -5.51 -3.99
N ARG A 151 14.94 -6.71 -4.49
CA ARG A 151 13.58 -7.15 -4.83
C ARG A 151 12.76 -7.55 -3.59
N PRO A 152 11.41 -7.58 -3.69
CA PRO A 152 10.55 -8.06 -2.60
C PRO A 152 10.91 -9.49 -2.17
N SER A 153 10.89 -9.77 -0.84
CA SER A 153 11.22 -11.09 -0.32
C SER A 153 10.26 -12.17 -0.83
N PRO A 154 10.73 -13.39 -1.10
CA PRO A 154 9.90 -14.45 -1.67
C PRO A 154 9.01 -15.09 -0.60
N THR A 155 7.73 -15.24 -0.90
CA THR A 155 6.73 -15.88 -0.05
C THR A 155 6.23 -17.21 -0.63
N SER A 156 6.77 -17.60 -1.78
CA SER A 156 6.51 -18.86 -2.48
C SER A 156 7.75 -19.35 -3.22
N ALA A 157 7.81 -20.62 -3.58
CA ALA A 157 8.89 -21.19 -4.38
C ALA A 157 8.97 -20.58 -5.80
N SER A 158 7.84 -20.18 -6.40
CA SER A 158 7.81 -19.49 -7.68
C SER A 158 8.56 -18.15 -7.63
N HIS A 159 8.38 -17.35 -6.57
CA HIS A 159 9.13 -16.11 -6.38
C HIS A 159 10.65 -16.34 -6.26
N VAL A 160 11.07 -17.47 -5.68
CA VAL A 160 12.48 -17.85 -5.64
C VAL A 160 12.98 -18.22 -7.03
N ALA A 161 12.20 -19.01 -7.77
CA ALA A 161 12.56 -19.40 -9.13
C ALA A 161 12.70 -18.20 -10.07
N ASP A 162 11.81 -17.21 -9.98
CA ASP A 162 11.87 -15.97 -10.77
C ASP A 162 13.19 -15.19 -10.56
N ASP A 163 13.76 -15.26 -9.37
CA ASP A 163 14.93 -14.47 -9.00
C ASP A 163 16.24 -15.27 -9.14
N LEU A 164 16.22 -16.56 -8.77
CA LEU A 164 17.42 -17.35 -8.51
C LEU A 164 17.52 -18.66 -9.34
N ASN A 165 16.57 -18.94 -10.25
CA ASN A 165 16.71 -20.07 -11.15
C ASN A 165 18.04 -20.00 -11.91
N GLU A 166 18.70 -21.15 -12.11
CA GLU A 166 20.02 -21.31 -12.72
C GLU A 166 21.19 -20.68 -11.95
N LYS A 167 20.94 -20.03 -10.79
CA LYS A 167 21.95 -19.41 -9.91
C LYS A 167 22.19 -20.20 -8.64
N ILE A 168 21.27 -21.09 -8.25
CA ILE A 168 21.34 -21.92 -7.04
C ILE A 168 21.09 -23.38 -7.37
N ASP A 169 21.50 -24.30 -6.46
CA ASP A 169 21.48 -25.72 -6.73
C ASP A 169 20.05 -26.29 -6.61
N MET A 170 19.29 -25.89 -5.58
CA MET A 170 17.96 -26.46 -5.31
C MET A 170 16.98 -25.48 -4.71
N ILE A 171 15.70 -25.66 -5.01
CA ILE A 171 14.55 -25.00 -4.39
C ILE A 171 13.64 -26.09 -3.82
N ILE A 172 13.35 -26.01 -2.53
CA ILE A 172 12.35 -26.85 -1.87
C ILE A 172 11.03 -26.08 -1.82
N ASP A 173 10.03 -26.55 -2.55
CA ASP A 173 8.67 -25.99 -2.54
C ASP A 173 7.84 -26.63 -1.42
N GLY A 174 7.76 -25.96 -0.28
CA GLY A 174 6.87 -26.29 0.83
C GLY A 174 5.58 -25.47 0.89
N GLY A 175 5.21 -24.80 -0.22
CA GLY A 175 4.03 -23.93 -0.31
C GLY A 175 4.28 -22.49 0.17
N ASN A 176 3.19 -21.76 0.37
CA ASN A 176 3.27 -20.36 0.81
C ASN A 176 3.63 -20.26 2.29
N VAL A 177 4.30 -19.15 2.64
CA VAL A 177 4.64 -18.81 4.02
C VAL A 177 3.41 -18.31 4.80
N ASP A 178 3.50 -18.33 6.13
CA ASP A 178 2.36 -17.97 6.99
C ASP A 178 2.34 -16.49 7.41
N ILE A 179 3.52 -15.87 7.65
CA ILE A 179 3.66 -14.50 8.17
C ILE A 179 3.85 -13.47 7.06
N GLY A 180 4.78 -13.71 6.12
CA GLY A 180 4.99 -12.86 4.94
C GLY A 180 5.98 -11.71 5.10
N VAL A 181 6.41 -11.39 6.32
CA VAL A 181 7.48 -10.43 6.62
C VAL A 181 8.58 -11.11 7.42
N GLU A 182 9.82 -10.62 7.32
CA GLU A 182 10.98 -11.20 7.98
C GLU A 182 10.87 -11.11 9.52
N SER A 183 11.66 -11.96 10.21
CA SER A 183 11.75 -12.01 11.66
C SER A 183 12.10 -10.67 12.31
N THR A 184 11.61 -10.43 13.51
CA THR A 184 12.13 -9.39 14.41
C THR A 184 13.60 -9.67 14.71
N ILE A 185 14.45 -8.64 14.72
CA ILE A 185 15.86 -8.74 15.11
C ILE A 185 16.09 -7.96 16.40
N LEU A 186 16.53 -8.64 17.44
CA LEU A 186 16.86 -8.09 18.75
C LEU A 186 18.35 -8.24 19.04
N ASP A 187 19.04 -7.15 19.28
CA ASP A 187 20.44 -7.10 19.70
C ASP A 187 20.51 -7.32 21.21
N MET A 188 21.08 -8.47 21.62
CA MET A 188 21.29 -8.87 23.02
C MET A 188 22.68 -8.49 23.54
N THR A 189 23.52 -7.85 22.71
CA THR A 189 24.87 -7.42 23.08
C THR A 189 24.92 -6.04 23.72
N VAL A 190 23.78 -5.34 23.77
CA VAL A 190 23.62 -3.99 24.33
C VAL A 190 22.61 -4.00 25.46
N GLU A 191 22.66 -2.98 26.35
CA GLU A 191 21.72 -2.81 27.43
C GLU A 191 21.13 -1.40 27.40
N PRO A 192 19.80 -1.22 27.35
CA PRO A 192 18.81 -2.29 27.20
C PRO A 192 18.90 -3.00 25.85
N PRO A 193 18.39 -4.25 25.72
CA PRO A 193 18.30 -4.94 24.43
C PRO A 193 17.60 -4.11 23.39
N MET A 194 18.08 -4.14 22.11
CA MET A 194 17.66 -3.18 21.10
C MET A 194 17.07 -3.86 19.86
N ILE A 195 15.88 -3.44 19.44
CA ILE A 195 15.26 -3.87 18.17
C ILE A 195 15.98 -3.18 17.01
N LEU A 196 16.57 -3.98 16.12
CA LEU A 196 17.22 -3.52 14.89
C LEU A 196 16.34 -3.71 13.66
N ARG A 197 15.30 -4.52 13.74
CA ARG A 197 14.30 -4.71 12.69
C ARG A 197 12.99 -5.16 13.31
N PRO A 198 11.89 -4.43 13.10
CA PRO A 198 10.57 -4.87 13.57
C PRO A 198 10.07 -6.06 12.74
N GLY A 199 9.28 -6.94 13.35
CA GLY A 199 8.68 -8.14 12.76
C GLY A 199 7.46 -8.59 13.54
N ALA A 200 7.08 -9.87 13.40
CA ALA A 200 5.90 -10.43 14.05
C ALA A 200 6.01 -10.52 15.59
N ILE A 201 7.23 -10.58 16.14
CA ILE A 201 7.43 -10.40 17.58
C ILE A 201 7.59 -8.91 17.83
N THR A 202 6.59 -8.32 18.50
CA THR A 202 6.49 -6.87 18.69
C THR A 202 7.31 -6.39 19.88
N LYS A 203 7.51 -5.07 19.98
CA LYS A 203 8.20 -4.45 21.12
C LYS A 203 7.50 -4.78 22.43
N GLU A 204 6.18 -4.67 22.47
CA GLU A 204 5.36 -4.93 23.64
C GLU A 204 5.51 -6.38 24.13
N MET A 205 5.52 -7.35 23.21
CA MET A 205 5.74 -8.75 23.54
C MET A 205 7.13 -9.00 24.15
N LEU A 206 8.16 -8.29 23.67
CA LEU A 206 9.51 -8.37 24.22
C LEU A 206 9.59 -7.68 25.59
N GLU A 207 8.95 -6.55 25.77
CA GLU A 207 8.92 -5.79 27.03
C GLU A 207 8.20 -6.56 28.15
N GLU A 208 7.20 -7.40 27.82
CA GLU A 208 6.57 -8.30 28.79
C GLU A 208 7.58 -9.25 29.47
N VAL A 209 8.68 -9.60 28.77
CA VAL A 209 9.69 -10.55 29.29
C VAL A 209 10.90 -9.81 29.84
N LEU A 210 11.36 -8.77 29.17
CA LEU A 210 12.64 -8.09 29.43
C LEU A 210 12.51 -6.80 30.26
N GLY A 211 11.28 -6.26 30.35
CA GLY A 211 11.00 -4.95 30.91
C GLY A 211 11.24 -3.85 29.88
N GLU A 212 12.47 -3.36 29.76
CA GLU A 212 12.81 -2.29 28.83
C GLU A 212 13.47 -2.83 27.55
N VAL A 213 13.00 -2.37 26.39
CA VAL A 213 13.54 -2.69 25.06
C VAL A 213 13.68 -1.41 24.25
N ALA A 214 14.90 -1.11 23.80
CA ALA A 214 15.17 0.02 22.93
C ALA A 214 14.82 -0.28 21.46
N VAL A 215 14.66 0.78 20.68
CA VAL A 215 14.54 0.69 19.21
C VAL A 215 15.70 1.46 18.61
N ASP A 216 16.37 0.90 17.61
CA ASP A 216 17.50 1.56 16.96
C ASP A 216 17.06 2.84 16.27
N HIS A 217 17.77 3.94 16.52
CA HIS A 217 17.51 5.25 15.92
C HIS A 217 17.59 5.21 14.39
N ALA A 218 18.43 4.34 13.80
CA ALA A 218 18.52 4.16 12.36
C ALA A 218 17.22 3.58 11.72
N LEU A 219 16.28 3.06 12.52
CA LEU A 219 14.92 2.73 12.04
C LEU A 219 14.02 3.95 11.92
N LEU A 220 14.38 5.04 12.59
CA LEU A 220 13.63 6.29 12.64
C LEU A 220 14.24 7.39 11.74
N THR A 221 15.44 7.15 11.20
CA THR A 221 16.19 8.13 10.37
C THR A 221 16.90 7.41 9.23
N ASP A 222 17.01 8.09 8.06
CA ASP A 222 17.72 7.58 6.87
C ASP A 222 19.26 7.68 6.97
N ASP A 223 19.85 7.58 8.16
CA ASP A 223 21.29 7.67 8.32
C ASP A 223 22.01 6.41 7.82
N THR A 224 22.50 6.47 6.57
CA THR A 224 23.24 5.39 5.91
C THR A 224 24.74 5.38 6.22
N SER A 225 25.23 6.24 7.12
CA SER A 225 26.68 6.41 7.41
C SER A 225 27.27 5.27 8.24
N VAL A 226 26.43 4.50 8.96
CA VAL A 226 26.87 3.40 9.85
C VAL A 226 26.81 2.05 9.14
N ALA A 227 27.82 1.19 9.37
CA ALA A 227 27.80 -0.19 8.87
C ALA A 227 26.60 -0.96 9.45
N PRO A 228 25.85 -1.72 8.62
CA PRO A 228 24.64 -2.41 9.07
C PRO A 228 24.98 -3.52 10.07
N LYS A 229 24.42 -3.46 11.27
CA LYS A 229 24.54 -4.53 12.28
C LYS A 229 23.64 -5.72 11.98
N ALA A 230 22.63 -5.54 11.13
CA ALA A 230 21.67 -6.57 10.78
C ALA A 230 21.15 -6.43 9.33
N PRO A 231 20.63 -7.52 8.74
CA PRO A 231 20.04 -7.48 7.40
C PRO A 231 18.86 -6.52 7.29
N GLY A 232 18.82 -5.74 6.20
CA GLY A 232 17.69 -4.86 5.90
C GLY A 232 17.76 -3.46 6.51
N MET A 233 18.93 -3.04 7.07
CA MET A 233 19.08 -1.71 7.66
C MET A 233 19.47 -0.62 6.64
N LYS A 234 20.38 -0.88 5.70
CA LYS A 234 21.13 0.16 4.99
C LYS A 234 20.72 0.40 3.52
N TYR A 235 20.28 -0.61 2.81
CA TYR A 235 20.10 -0.52 1.35
C TYR A 235 18.63 -0.42 0.97
N ARG A 236 18.32 0.11 -0.24
CA ARG A 236 16.99 0.03 -0.80
C ARG A 236 16.60 -1.44 -0.92
N HIS A 237 15.57 -1.83 -0.20
CA HIS A 237 15.09 -3.19 -0.10
C HIS A 237 13.63 -3.27 -0.50
N TYR A 238 13.21 -4.46 -0.94
CA TYR A 238 11.80 -4.81 -1.17
C TYR A 238 11.13 -4.04 -2.32
N ALA A 239 11.90 -3.29 -3.12
CA ALA A 239 11.34 -2.42 -4.13
C ALA A 239 10.77 -3.20 -5.33
N PRO A 240 9.52 -2.92 -5.75
CA PRO A 240 9.01 -3.34 -7.05
C PRO A 240 9.74 -2.58 -8.16
N LYS A 241 9.51 -2.98 -9.42
CA LYS A 241 10.04 -2.27 -10.60
C LYS A 241 9.44 -0.87 -10.74
N ALA A 242 8.12 -0.76 -10.50
CA ALA A 242 7.39 0.50 -10.51
C ALA A 242 7.78 1.43 -9.37
N GLN A 243 7.53 2.71 -9.54
CA GLN A 243 7.68 3.67 -8.45
C GLN A 243 6.51 3.51 -7.47
N LEU A 244 6.83 3.13 -6.22
CA LEU A 244 5.85 3.02 -5.14
C LEU A 244 5.80 4.32 -4.36
N ILE A 245 4.58 4.79 -4.07
CA ILE A 245 4.29 6.01 -3.31
C ILE A 245 3.26 5.67 -2.23
N ILE A 246 3.55 6.06 -0.99
CA ILE A 246 2.65 5.86 0.15
C ILE A 246 1.82 7.13 0.34
N VAL A 247 0.51 6.98 0.49
CA VAL A 247 -0.41 8.08 0.78
C VAL A 247 -0.83 7.96 2.23
N GLU A 248 -0.37 8.91 3.05
CA GLU A 248 -0.66 8.99 4.48
C GLU A 248 -1.90 9.84 4.74
N GLY A 249 -2.63 9.50 5.78
CA GLY A 249 -3.85 10.16 6.23
C GLY A 249 -4.86 9.16 6.76
N GLU A 250 -6.01 9.66 7.17
CA GLU A 250 -7.12 8.78 7.54
C GLU A 250 -7.53 7.91 6.34
N PRO A 251 -7.92 6.64 6.54
CA PRO A 251 -8.13 5.68 5.45
C PRO A 251 -9.05 6.17 4.33
N GLU A 252 -10.13 6.87 4.69
CA GLU A 252 -11.07 7.43 3.71
C GLU A 252 -10.47 8.59 2.92
N GLU A 253 -9.66 9.44 3.56
CA GLU A 253 -8.97 10.55 2.93
C GLU A 253 -7.87 10.06 2.00
N ALA A 254 -7.08 9.09 2.45
CA ALA A 254 -6.05 8.45 1.65
C ALA A 254 -6.65 7.77 0.40
N ALA A 255 -7.78 7.06 0.56
CA ALA A 255 -8.48 6.43 -0.56
C ALA A 255 -8.98 7.47 -1.59
N LYS A 256 -9.53 8.60 -1.15
CA LYS A 256 -9.96 9.70 -2.03
C LYS A 256 -8.77 10.31 -2.79
N ALA A 257 -7.68 10.58 -2.08
CA ALA A 257 -6.46 11.12 -2.69
C ALA A 257 -5.87 10.16 -3.73
N ILE A 258 -5.77 8.87 -3.41
CA ILE A 258 -5.27 7.83 -4.34
C ILE A 258 -6.18 7.75 -5.58
N LYS A 259 -7.51 7.75 -5.40
CA LYS A 259 -8.47 7.74 -6.51
C LYS A 259 -8.25 8.89 -7.47
N GLN A 260 -8.06 10.10 -6.94
CA GLN A 260 -7.78 11.30 -7.71
C GLN A 260 -6.47 11.17 -8.48
N ILE A 261 -5.37 10.85 -7.80
CA ILE A 261 -4.05 10.71 -8.43
C ILE A 261 -4.07 9.61 -9.52
N ALA A 262 -4.68 8.45 -9.21
CA ALA A 262 -4.75 7.34 -10.17
C ALA A 262 -5.49 7.72 -11.45
N TYR A 263 -6.60 8.47 -11.32
CA TYR A 263 -7.33 8.99 -12.48
C TYR A 263 -6.45 9.95 -13.32
N GLU A 264 -5.78 10.89 -12.67
CA GLU A 264 -4.92 11.88 -13.35
C GLU A 264 -3.75 11.20 -14.08
N GLN A 265 -3.05 10.29 -13.40
CA GLN A 265 -1.92 9.57 -13.98
C GLN A 265 -2.36 8.69 -15.17
N THR A 266 -3.52 8.02 -15.04
CA THR A 266 -4.06 7.20 -16.14
C THR A 266 -4.42 8.07 -17.36
N ARG A 267 -4.95 9.27 -17.16
CA ARG A 267 -5.21 10.22 -18.26
C ARG A 267 -3.94 10.70 -18.96
N LEU A 268 -2.83 10.77 -18.23
CA LEU A 268 -1.50 11.08 -18.78
C LEU A 268 -0.87 9.88 -19.53
N GLY A 269 -1.55 8.73 -19.55
CA GLY A 269 -1.11 7.53 -20.27
C GLY A 269 -0.28 6.55 -19.43
N TYR A 270 -0.13 6.79 -18.10
CA TYR A 270 0.57 5.88 -17.21
C TYR A 270 -0.32 4.71 -16.77
N ARG A 271 0.29 3.55 -16.59
CA ARG A 271 -0.36 2.39 -15.96
C ARG A 271 -0.19 2.47 -14.44
N VAL A 272 -1.30 2.58 -13.73
CA VAL A 272 -1.31 2.78 -12.27
C VAL A 272 -1.74 1.51 -11.56
N GLY A 273 -0.95 1.09 -10.56
CA GLY A 273 -1.29 0.07 -9.58
C GLY A 273 -1.78 0.71 -8.27
N ILE A 274 -2.73 0.09 -7.60
CA ILE A 274 -3.24 0.53 -6.29
C ILE A 274 -3.19 -0.64 -5.32
N ILE A 275 -2.48 -0.46 -4.20
CA ILE A 275 -2.52 -1.34 -3.06
C ILE A 275 -3.65 -0.84 -2.14
N ALA A 276 -4.74 -1.58 -2.09
CA ALA A 276 -5.92 -1.27 -1.31
C ALA A 276 -6.12 -2.29 -0.19
N THR A 277 -6.86 -1.91 0.84
CA THR A 277 -7.41 -2.88 1.80
C THR A 277 -8.74 -3.44 1.30
N SER A 278 -9.24 -4.49 1.94
CA SER A 278 -10.57 -5.04 1.62
C SER A 278 -11.69 -4.04 1.86
N GLU A 279 -11.46 -3.08 2.76
CA GLU A 279 -12.41 -2.03 3.12
C GLU A 279 -12.49 -0.92 2.07
N THR A 280 -11.42 -0.68 1.33
CA THR A 280 -11.30 0.45 0.40
C THR A 280 -11.23 0.06 -1.07
N ALA A 281 -11.02 -1.23 -1.38
CA ALA A 281 -10.81 -1.70 -2.76
C ALA A 281 -11.95 -1.30 -3.72
N ASP A 282 -13.20 -1.34 -3.25
CA ASP A 282 -14.38 -0.99 -4.05
C ASP A 282 -14.51 0.53 -4.32
N ASN A 283 -13.74 1.36 -3.62
CA ASN A 283 -13.72 2.81 -3.84
C ASN A 283 -12.96 3.21 -5.11
N TYR A 284 -12.11 2.33 -5.61
CA TYR A 284 -11.26 2.59 -6.77
C TYR A 284 -11.90 2.08 -8.06
N THR A 285 -11.95 2.93 -9.06
CA THR A 285 -12.56 2.62 -10.37
C THR A 285 -11.55 2.67 -11.52
N THR A 286 -10.31 3.07 -11.23
CA THR A 286 -9.27 3.28 -12.24
C THR A 286 -7.97 2.64 -11.76
N GLY A 287 -7.20 2.05 -12.67
CA GLY A 287 -5.94 1.38 -12.37
C GLY A 287 -6.08 -0.13 -12.11
N VAL A 288 -4.95 -0.78 -11.84
CA VAL A 288 -4.88 -2.19 -11.42
C VAL A 288 -4.97 -2.24 -9.90
N ILE A 289 -6.10 -2.70 -9.38
CA ILE A 289 -6.38 -2.69 -7.94
C ILE A 289 -6.05 -4.07 -7.37
N LYS A 290 -5.22 -4.13 -6.33
CA LYS A 290 -4.92 -5.36 -5.60
C LYS A 290 -5.20 -5.17 -4.12
N SER A 291 -6.10 -6.02 -3.58
CA SER A 291 -6.37 -6.04 -2.14
C SER A 291 -5.24 -6.78 -1.41
N ILE A 292 -4.61 -6.10 -0.45
CA ILE A 292 -3.52 -6.65 0.34
C ILE A 292 -4.02 -7.42 1.57
N GLY A 293 -5.27 -7.19 2.00
CA GLY A 293 -5.87 -7.77 3.21
C GLY A 293 -6.84 -6.82 3.87
N THR A 294 -7.12 -7.03 5.15
CA THR A 294 -8.07 -6.21 5.93
C THR A 294 -7.38 -5.50 7.09
N ARG A 295 -7.74 -4.25 7.36
CA ARG A 295 -7.23 -3.47 8.50
C ARG A 295 -7.59 -4.09 9.86
N ASN A 296 -8.71 -4.82 9.91
CA ASN A 296 -9.13 -5.55 11.11
C ASN A 296 -8.25 -6.77 11.43
N ASN A 297 -7.39 -7.19 10.49
CA ASN A 297 -6.43 -8.28 10.66
C ASN A 297 -5.14 -7.97 9.89
N GLU A 298 -4.26 -7.18 10.49
CA GLU A 298 -2.98 -6.77 9.90
C GLU A 298 -2.06 -7.95 9.54
N ASN A 299 -2.22 -9.13 10.16
CA ASN A 299 -1.49 -10.34 9.75
C ASN A 299 -1.83 -10.71 8.29
N SER A 300 -3.05 -10.44 7.82
CA SER A 300 -3.41 -10.66 6.43
C SER A 300 -2.66 -9.72 5.48
N ILE A 301 -2.41 -8.49 5.92
CA ILE A 301 -1.65 -7.48 5.18
C ILE A 301 -0.17 -7.90 5.13
N ALA A 302 0.42 -8.23 6.28
CA ALA A 302 1.80 -8.72 6.35
C ALA A 302 2.05 -9.91 5.42
N LYS A 303 1.11 -10.88 5.43
CA LYS A 303 1.20 -12.10 4.61
C LYS A 303 1.21 -11.81 3.11
N ASN A 304 0.47 -10.81 2.66
CA ASN A 304 0.31 -10.51 1.24
C ASN A 304 1.25 -9.42 0.71
N LEU A 305 1.94 -8.67 1.58
CA LEU A 305 2.71 -7.49 1.20
C LEU A 305 3.66 -7.75 0.02
N TYR A 306 4.57 -8.70 0.16
CA TYR A 306 5.54 -9.00 -0.89
C TYR A 306 4.93 -9.69 -2.11
N LYS A 307 3.88 -10.49 -1.91
CA LYS A 307 3.13 -11.10 -3.00
C LYS A 307 2.53 -10.02 -3.91
N VAL A 308 1.81 -9.06 -3.33
CA VAL A 308 1.17 -7.96 -4.07
C VAL A 308 2.21 -7.10 -4.80
N LEU A 309 3.34 -6.77 -4.16
CA LEU A 309 4.42 -6.03 -4.81
C LEU A 309 5.00 -6.77 -6.02
N ARG A 310 5.14 -8.10 -5.95
CA ARG A 310 5.59 -8.92 -7.08
C ARG A 310 4.56 -9.02 -8.20
N GLU A 311 3.28 -9.15 -7.83
CA GLU A 311 2.19 -9.18 -8.82
C GLU A 311 2.12 -7.88 -9.64
N PHE A 312 2.48 -6.72 -9.09
CA PHE A 312 2.59 -5.48 -9.86
C PHE A 312 3.77 -5.47 -10.82
N ASP A 313 4.84 -6.19 -10.52
CA ASP A 313 5.96 -6.38 -11.46
C ASP A 313 5.53 -7.16 -12.73
N GLU A 314 4.55 -8.08 -12.59
CA GLU A 314 3.96 -8.85 -13.70
C GLU A 314 2.97 -8.01 -14.52
N GLU A 315 2.25 -7.11 -13.85
CA GLU A 315 1.29 -6.20 -14.49
C GLU A 315 1.95 -5.04 -15.26
N GLU A 316 3.27 -4.85 -15.12
CA GLU A 316 4.05 -3.81 -15.80
C GLU A 316 3.46 -2.39 -15.57
N VAL A 317 3.08 -2.07 -14.33
CA VAL A 317 2.61 -0.72 -13.97
C VAL A 317 3.79 0.25 -13.84
N ASP A 318 3.54 1.55 -14.10
CA ASP A 318 4.54 2.62 -13.98
C ASP A 318 4.62 3.13 -12.53
N TYR A 319 3.47 3.31 -11.89
CA TYR A 319 3.32 3.80 -10.53
C TYR A 319 2.47 2.85 -9.70
N ILE A 320 2.81 2.74 -8.42
CA ILE A 320 2.00 2.04 -7.42
C ILE A 320 1.68 3.03 -6.30
N TYR A 321 0.42 3.24 -5.99
CA TYR A 321 -0.03 3.99 -4.82
C TYR A 321 -0.54 3.05 -3.75
N SER A 322 -0.09 3.24 -2.51
CA SER A 322 -0.49 2.46 -1.35
C SER A 322 -1.08 3.35 -0.29
N GLU A 323 -2.15 2.91 0.34
CA GLU A 323 -2.57 3.45 1.63
C GLU A 323 -1.48 3.19 2.68
N ALA A 324 -1.40 4.05 3.71
CA ALA A 324 -0.62 3.77 4.91
C ALA A 324 -1.38 2.82 5.85
N PHE A 325 -0.63 2.09 6.69
CA PHE A 325 -1.17 1.15 7.68
C PHE A 325 -0.82 1.61 9.10
N GLY A 326 -1.34 0.87 10.11
CA GLY A 326 -1.02 1.13 11.51
C GLY A 326 0.49 1.03 11.81
N GLN A 327 0.95 1.78 12.81
CA GLN A 327 2.35 1.74 13.27
C GLN A 327 2.50 0.99 14.60
N ASP A 328 1.43 0.35 15.09
CA ASP A 328 1.43 -0.46 16.29
C ASP A 328 1.58 -1.95 15.93
N GLY A 329 2.10 -2.74 16.86
CA GLY A 329 2.19 -4.18 16.69
C GLY A 329 2.90 -4.61 15.40
N ILE A 330 2.28 -5.50 14.61
CA ILE A 330 2.81 -5.96 13.31
C ILE A 330 2.71 -4.85 12.23
N GLY A 331 1.85 -3.86 12.41
CA GLY A 331 1.74 -2.70 11.52
C GLY A 331 3.06 -1.96 11.36
N ASN A 332 3.84 -1.84 12.44
CA ASN A 332 5.19 -1.27 12.40
C ASN A 332 6.11 -2.04 11.43
N ALA A 333 6.03 -3.38 11.43
CA ALA A 333 6.80 -4.20 10.50
C ALA A 333 6.34 -4.01 9.04
N ILE A 334 5.02 -3.91 8.81
CA ILE A 334 4.44 -3.66 7.48
C ILE A 334 4.92 -2.31 6.94
N MET A 335 4.75 -1.24 7.73
CA MET A 335 5.15 0.11 7.32
C MET A 335 6.65 0.21 7.08
N ASN A 336 7.49 -0.34 7.95
CA ASN A 336 8.94 -0.37 7.74
C ASN A 336 9.34 -1.01 6.39
N ARG A 337 8.65 -2.07 5.93
CA ARG A 337 8.91 -2.70 4.62
C ARG A 337 8.37 -1.87 3.48
N LEU A 338 7.18 -1.31 3.65
CA LEU A 338 6.52 -0.50 2.63
C LEU A 338 7.30 0.80 2.38
N GLU A 339 7.73 1.50 3.44
CA GLU A 339 8.58 2.70 3.36
C GLU A 339 9.90 2.43 2.63
N LYS A 340 10.58 1.32 2.97
CA LYS A 340 11.81 0.91 2.27
C LYS A 340 11.56 0.54 0.81
N ALA A 341 10.43 -0.10 0.51
CA ALA A 341 10.03 -0.42 -0.85
C ALA A 341 9.71 0.86 -1.67
N ALA A 342 9.09 1.86 -1.03
CA ALA A 342 8.80 3.16 -1.62
C ALA A 342 10.05 4.07 -1.71
N GLY A 343 11.18 3.70 -1.05
CA GLY A 343 12.33 4.61 -0.94
C GLY A 343 11.96 5.89 -0.22
N HIS A 344 11.09 5.78 0.81
CA HIS A 344 10.56 6.87 1.64
C HIS A 344 9.76 7.93 0.85
N HIS A 345 9.25 7.58 -0.34
CA HIS A 345 8.32 8.43 -1.08
C HIS A 345 6.94 8.38 -0.45
N THR A 346 6.64 9.39 0.35
CA THR A 346 5.36 9.53 1.05
C THR A 346 4.73 10.87 0.70
N ILE A 347 3.41 10.93 0.54
CA ILE A 347 2.62 12.14 0.34
C ILE A 347 1.46 12.16 1.34
N GLN A 348 1.05 13.37 1.76
CA GLN A 348 -0.09 13.53 2.65
C GLN A 348 -1.38 13.61 1.84
N ALA A 349 -2.38 12.82 2.19
CA ALA A 349 -3.70 12.87 1.56
C ALA A 349 -4.30 14.27 1.63
N SER A 350 -4.11 14.99 2.75
CA SER A 350 -4.55 16.36 2.93
C SER A 350 -3.97 17.34 1.93
N ASP A 351 -2.76 17.10 1.43
CA ASP A 351 -2.13 17.99 0.45
C ASP A 351 -2.81 17.84 -0.92
N ILE A 352 -3.26 16.64 -1.25
CA ILE A 352 -4.02 16.35 -2.47
C ILE A 352 -5.46 16.87 -2.37
N THR A 353 -6.13 16.63 -1.24
CA THR A 353 -7.54 17.02 -1.04
C THR A 353 -7.72 18.52 -0.76
N ARG A 354 -6.69 19.22 -0.26
CA ARG A 354 -6.70 20.70 -0.12
C ARG A 354 -6.77 21.43 -1.45
N LEU A 355 -6.53 20.76 -2.55
CA LEU A 355 -6.55 21.29 -3.91
C LEU A 355 -7.97 21.42 -4.47
N GLN A 356 -8.97 20.88 -3.79
CA GLN A 356 -10.37 21.02 -4.19
C GLN A 356 -10.88 22.42 -3.86
N LYS A 357 -10.99 23.27 -4.89
CA LYS A 357 -11.48 24.64 -4.76
C LYS A 357 -12.93 24.70 -4.28
N TYR A 358 -13.75 23.74 -4.70
CA TYR A 358 -15.16 23.64 -4.31
C TYR A 358 -15.49 22.23 -3.83
N ARG A 359 -16.30 22.13 -2.77
CA ARG A 359 -16.86 20.85 -2.27
C ARG A 359 -18.32 20.67 -2.67
N ARG A 360 -19.00 21.77 -3.03
CA ARG A 360 -20.39 21.78 -3.40
C ARG A 360 -20.58 22.56 -4.70
N VAL A 361 -21.48 22.07 -5.57
CA VAL A 361 -21.92 22.75 -6.79
C VAL A 361 -23.43 22.90 -6.74
N LEU A 362 -23.93 24.12 -6.82
CA LEU A 362 -25.36 24.43 -6.80
C LEU A 362 -25.78 25.12 -8.09
N PHE A 363 -26.80 24.57 -8.74
CA PHE A 363 -27.45 25.19 -9.88
C PHE A 363 -28.65 25.98 -9.41
N ILE A 364 -28.81 27.24 -9.91
CA ILE A 364 -29.85 28.15 -9.49
C ILE A 364 -30.77 28.50 -10.65
N SER A 365 -32.08 28.28 -10.46
CA SER A 365 -33.12 28.73 -11.36
C SER A 365 -34.21 29.53 -10.59
N ASN A 366 -35.29 29.95 -11.26
CA ASN A 366 -36.33 30.72 -10.58
C ASN A 366 -37.08 29.88 -9.52
N GLU A 367 -37.56 28.70 -9.89
CA GLU A 367 -38.50 27.89 -9.08
C GLU A 367 -37.91 26.53 -8.63
N ASP A 368 -36.69 26.19 -9.00
CA ASP A 368 -36.04 24.90 -8.71
C ASP A 368 -36.88 23.67 -9.12
N ASN A 369 -37.62 23.74 -10.20
CA ASN A 369 -38.50 22.64 -10.63
C ASN A 369 -38.22 22.11 -12.04
N SER A 370 -37.27 22.72 -12.81
CA SER A 370 -36.98 22.24 -14.16
C SER A 370 -35.49 22.34 -14.52
N ARG A 371 -34.96 23.48 -14.94
CA ARG A 371 -33.60 23.64 -15.49
C ARG A 371 -32.51 23.35 -14.47
N ALA A 372 -32.59 23.87 -13.24
CA ALA A 372 -31.58 23.66 -12.21
C ALA A 372 -31.49 22.20 -11.76
N PRO A 373 -32.61 21.49 -11.45
CA PRO A 373 -32.53 20.04 -11.16
C PRO A 373 -32.09 19.22 -12.36
N MET A 374 -32.43 19.58 -13.62
CA MET A 374 -31.89 18.89 -14.82
C MET A 374 -30.37 19.04 -14.91
N ALA A 375 -29.83 20.25 -14.69
CA ALA A 375 -28.39 20.49 -14.70
C ALA A 375 -27.66 19.73 -13.58
N ALA A 376 -28.24 19.72 -12.39
CA ALA A 376 -27.68 18.96 -11.26
C ALA A 376 -27.63 17.47 -11.54
N GLU A 377 -28.68 16.90 -12.11
CA GLU A 377 -28.71 15.47 -12.45
C GLU A 377 -27.76 15.13 -13.60
N LEU A 378 -27.65 15.97 -14.61
CA LEU A 378 -26.67 15.83 -15.69
C LEU A 378 -25.26 15.80 -15.12
N LEU A 379 -24.90 16.69 -14.19
CA LEU A 379 -23.57 16.73 -13.58
C LEU A 379 -23.28 15.48 -12.73
N ARG A 380 -24.28 14.89 -12.07
CA ARG A 380 -24.13 13.62 -11.33
C ARG A 380 -23.78 12.44 -12.24
N HIS A 381 -24.16 12.52 -13.52
CA HIS A 381 -23.87 11.49 -14.54
C HIS A 381 -22.54 11.73 -15.27
N GLU A 382 -21.86 12.84 -15.05
CA GLU A 382 -20.55 13.11 -15.61
C GLU A 382 -19.42 12.42 -14.82
N SER A 383 -18.32 12.13 -15.49
CA SER A 383 -17.12 11.56 -14.87
C SER A 383 -16.31 12.65 -14.17
N LEU A 384 -16.57 12.85 -12.88
CA LEU A 384 -15.83 13.79 -12.05
C LEU A 384 -14.68 13.11 -11.31
N ILE A 385 -13.49 13.75 -11.32
CA ILE A 385 -12.31 13.28 -10.58
C ILE A 385 -12.54 13.39 -9.07
N GLN A 386 -13.16 14.50 -8.65
CA GLN A 386 -13.43 14.82 -7.25
C GLN A 386 -14.91 14.60 -6.93
N GLU A 387 -15.20 14.29 -5.66
CA GLU A 387 -16.58 14.19 -5.18
C GLU A 387 -17.13 15.57 -4.85
N TYR A 388 -18.26 15.92 -5.46
CA TYR A 388 -18.99 17.15 -5.19
C TYR A 388 -20.36 16.84 -4.60
N LYS A 389 -20.79 17.63 -3.62
CA LYS A 389 -22.21 17.68 -3.23
C LYS A 389 -22.97 18.49 -4.28
N ILE A 390 -23.65 17.83 -5.21
CA ILE A 390 -24.35 18.46 -6.31
C ILE A 390 -25.80 18.66 -5.93
N GLY A 391 -26.29 19.88 -6.09
CA GLY A 391 -27.68 20.24 -5.78
C GLY A 391 -28.24 21.36 -6.67
N SER A 392 -29.49 21.67 -6.44
CA SER A 392 -30.15 22.80 -7.08
C SER A 392 -30.97 23.63 -6.07
N ARG A 393 -31.23 24.89 -6.40
CA ARG A 393 -32.05 25.81 -5.60
C ARG A 393 -32.87 26.72 -6.49
N GLY A 394 -33.98 27.27 -5.92
CA GLY A 394 -34.81 28.28 -6.55
C GLY A 394 -34.65 29.63 -5.88
N MET A 395 -34.72 30.71 -6.68
CA MET A 395 -34.76 32.07 -6.15
C MET A 395 -36.09 32.39 -5.47
N VAL A 396 -37.19 31.70 -5.87
CA VAL A 396 -38.52 31.83 -5.29
C VAL A 396 -39.18 30.46 -5.22
N VAL A 397 -39.14 29.82 -4.08
CA VAL A 397 -39.80 28.53 -3.81
C VAL A 397 -40.76 28.73 -2.63
N LEU A 398 -42.06 28.86 -2.93
CA LEU A 398 -43.08 29.11 -1.90
C LEU A 398 -43.38 27.88 -1.05
N PHE A 399 -43.28 26.69 -1.66
CA PHE A 399 -43.36 25.37 -0.99
C PHE A 399 -42.61 24.33 -1.83
N PRO A 400 -42.12 23.25 -1.20
CA PRO A 400 -41.47 22.18 -1.94
C PRO A 400 -42.40 21.58 -3.01
N GLU A 401 -42.04 21.77 -4.27
CA GLU A 401 -42.74 21.20 -5.41
C GLU A 401 -41.89 20.11 -6.09
N PRO A 402 -42.50 19.04 -6.60
CA PRO A 402 -41.79 18.07 -7.41
C PRO A 402 -41.35 18.70 -8.73
N ALA A 403 -40.43 18.03 -9.41
CA ALA A 403 -39.95 18.44 -10.71
C ALA A 403 -41.10 18.61 -11.71
N ASN A 404 -40.97 19.59 -12.60
CA ASN A 404 -41.90 19.82 -13.67
C ASN A 404 -42.08 18.58 -14.56
N GLN A 405 -43.31 18.18 -14.85
CA GLN A 405 -43.63 16.97 -15.61
C GLN A 405 -42.95 16.89 -16.99
N LYS A 406 -42.77 18.04 -17.66
CA LYS A 406 -42.09 18.12 -18.96
C LYS A 406 -40.58 17.92 -18.79
N ALA A 407 -39.97 18.46 -17.73
CA ALA A 407 -38.57 18.24 -17.40
C ALA A 407 -38.32 16.75 -17.09
N GLU A 408 -39.16 16.16 -16.23
CA GLU A 408 -39.11 14.74 -15.90
C GLU A 408 -39.28 13.86 -17.15
N ALA A 409 -40.19 14.16 -18.04
CA ALA A 409 -40.41 13.40 -19.28
C ALA A 409 -39.16 13.40 -20.19
N ILE A 410 -38.49 14.55 -20.32
CA ILE A 410 -37.24 14.66 -21.08
C ILE A 410 -36.12 13.83 -20.41
N MET A 411 -35.95 13.97 -19.09
CA MET A 411 -34.93 13.23 -18.36
C MET A 411 -35.13 11.72 -18.50
N ARG A 412 -36.37 11.25 -18.37
CA ARG A 412 -36.70 9.80 -18.55
C ARG A 412 -36.38 9.30 -19.96
N SER A 413 -36.59 10.10 -20.99
CA SER A 413 -36.24 9.72 -22.36
C SER A 413 -34.73 9.52 -22.57
N HIS A 414 -33.92 10.05 -21.67
CA HIS A 414 -32.45 9.89 -21.62
C HIS A 414 -31.97 8.98 -20.46
N GLN A 415 -32.86 8.15 -19.92
CA GLN A 415 -32.56 7.18 -18.83
C GLN A 415 -32.13 7.83 -17.50
N MET A 416 -32.52 9.06 -17.26
CA MET A 416 -32.34 9.81 -16.01
C MET A 416 -33.70 10.13 -15.38
N THR A 417 -33.74 10.50 -14.10
CA THR A 417 -34.99 10.83 -13.41
C THR A 417 -34.83 11.95 -12.39
N LEU A 418 -35.89 12.75 -12.23
CA LEU A 418 -36.02 13.75 -11.18
C LEU A 418 -37.16 13.40 -10.20
N GLU A 419 -37.56 12.10 -10.15
CA GLU A 419 -38.72 11.64 -9.38
C GLU A 419 -38.64 11.97 -7.88
N HIS A 420 -37.42 12.05 -7.33
CA HIS A 420 -37.22 12.37 -5.91
C HIS A 420 -36.83 13.82 -5.66
N HIS A 421 -36.90 14.67 -6.69
CA HIS A 421 -36.60 16.08 -6.54
C HIS A 421 -37.73 16.82 -5.84
N GLU A 422 -37.36 17.65 -4.86
CA GLU A 422 -38.22 18.64 -4.20
C GLU A 422 -37.54 19.98 -4.24
N GLY A 423 -38.26 20.98 -4.78
CA GLY A 423 -37.77 22.35 -4.92
C GLY A 423 -37.35 22.95 -3.57
N THR A 424 -36.19 23.54 -3.52
CA THR A 424 -35.60 24.10 -2.31
C THR A 424 -35.22 25.56 -2.52
N GLN A 425 -35.62 26.44 -1.56
CA GLN A 425 -35.31 27.86 -1.58
C GLN A 425 -33.81 28.12 -1.40
N PHE A 426 -33.23 29.00 -2.23
CA PHE A 426 -31.88 29.51 -2.04
C PHE A 426 -31.80 30.40 -0.81
N SER A 427 -30.79 30.25 0.00
CA SER A 427 -30.62 30.98 1.27
C SER A 427 -29.15 31.42 1.48
N GLN A 428 -28.91 32.25 2.50
CA GLN A 428 -27.58 32.70 2.89
C GLN A 428 -26.64 31.51 3.26
N GLU A 429 -27.21 30.40 3.75
CA GLU A 429 -26.47 29.20 4.13
C GLU A 429 -25.91 28.45 2.92
N ASP A 430 -26.37 28.76 1.70
CA ASP A 430 -25.84 28.18 0.47
C ASP A 430 -24.58 28.92 -0.04
N LEU A 431 -24.20 30.04 0.59
CA LEU A 431 -23.05 30.87 0.25
C LEU A 431 -21.92 30.65 1.26
N ASP A 432 -21.19 29.58 1.11
CA ASP A 432 -19.93 29.29 1.83
C ASP A 432 -18.70 29.35 0.90
N ASP A 433 -17.50 29.31 1.49
CA ASP A 433 -16.25 29.44 0.74
C ASP A 433 -15.97 28.22 -0.17
N ASP A 434 -16.64 27.10 0.08
CA ASP A 434 -16.44 25.83 -0.63
C ASP A 434 -17.56 25.54 -1.64
N THR A 435 -18.51 26.46 -1.85
CA THR A 435 -19.65 26.28 -2.77
C THR A 435 -19.48 27.09 -4.05
N LEU A 436 -19.52 26.40 -5.18
CA LEU A 436 -19.70 27.00 -6.51
C LEU A 436 -21.19 27.15 -6.81
N VAL A 437 -21.65 28.38 -6.95
CA VAL A 437 -23.05 28.72 -7.28
C VAL A 437 -23.14 29.09 -8.75
N LEU A 438 -23.90 28.31 -9.52
CA LEU A 438 -24.08 28.46 -10.96
C LEU A 438 -25.54 28.84 -11.28
N THR A 439 -25.76 30.10 -11.56
CA THR A 439 -27.10 30.57 -11.97
C THR A 439 -27.34 30.28 -13.46
N LEU A 440 -28.57 29.94 -13.83
CA LEU A 440 -28.95 29.70 -15.23
C LEU A 440 -29.39 30.94 -15.96
N GLU A 441 -29.53 32.06 -15.24
CA GLU A 441 -29.88 33.38 -15.78
C GLU A 441 -29.05 34.46 -15.09
N GLU A 442 -28.63 35.44 -15.85
CA GLU A 442 -27.81 36.57 -15.37
C GLU A 442 -28.54 37.40 -14.30
N ALA A 443 -29.86 37.55 -14.44
CA ALA A 443 -30.71 38.25 -13.48
C ALA A 443 -30.65 37.63 -12.06
N HIS A 444 -30.56 36.29 -11.97
CA HIS A 444 -30.42 35.60 -10.68
C HIS A 444 -29.05 35.85 -10.05
N LYS A 445 -27.98 35.87 -10.84
CA LYS A 445 -26.65 36.23 -10.36
C LYS A 445 -26.63 37.62 -9.73
N TRP A 446 -27.13 38.63 -10.47
CA TRP A 446 -27.19 40.01 -9.96
C TRP A 446 -28.05 40.14 -8.71
N LYS A 447 -29.17 39.43 -8.64
CA LYS A 447 -30.02 39.41 -7.46
C LYS A 447 -29.30 38.78 -6.24
N ILE A 448 -28.59 37.69 -6.40
CA ILE A 448 -27.78 37.09 -5.32
C ILE A 448 -26.72 38.09 -4.84
N VAL A 449 -26.00 38.73 -5.76
CA VAL A 449 -24.97 39.72 -5.40
C VAL A 449 -25.54 40.92 -4.66
N ALA A 450 -26.79 41.32 -4.98
CA ALA A 450 -27.43 42.48 -4.36
C ALA A 450 -28.07 42.18 -2.99
N ASP A 451 -28.67 40.97 -2.82
CA ASP A 451 -29.55 40.67 -1.70
C ASP A 451 -28.85 39.88 -0.56
N TYR A 452 -27.66 39.31 -0.81
CA TYR A 452 -26.96 38.45 0.13
C TYR A 452 -25.58 39.01 0.50
N GLU A 453 -25.07 38.61 1.69
CA GLU A 453 -23.77 39.03 2.19
C GLU A 453 -22.68 38.01 1.84
N ASN A 454 -21.40 38.45 1.80
CA ASN A 454 -20.22 37.61 1.58
C ASN A 454 -20.29 36.72 0.31
N VAL A 455 -20.87 37.26 -0.75
CA VAL A 455 -21.04 36.52 -2.02
C VAL A 455 -19.69 36.28 -2.67
N LYS A 456 -19.31 35.01 -2.74
CA LYS A 456 -18.13 34.49 -3.44
C LYS A 456 -18.58 33.45 -4.45
N HIS A 457 -17.78 33.14 -5.42
CA HIS A 457 -17.99 32.00 -6.34
C HIS A 457 -19.38 31.86 -6.96
N VAL A 458 -20.00 32.99 -7.31
CA VAL A 458 -21.29 33.04 -8.00
C VAL A 458 -21.11 33.49 -9.46
N TYR A 459 -21.49 32.63 -10.37
CA TYR A 459 -21.35 32.81 -11.82
C TYR A 459 -22.66 32.40 -12.53
N THR A 460 -22.83 32.80 -13.79
CA THR A 460 -23.77 32.06 -14.64
C THR A 460 -23.08 30.79 -15.16
N LEU A 461 -23.87 29.74 -15.44
CA LEU A 461 -23.29 28.46 -15.94
C LEU A 461 -22.48 28.68 -17.23
N ASN A 462 -23.05 29.40 -18.19
CA ASN A 462 -22.40 29.68 -19.46
C ASN A 462 -21.14 30.56 -19.32
N GLU A 463 -21.17 31.60 -18.48
CA GLU A 463 -20.00 32.43 -18.13
C GLU A 463 -18.87 31.56 -17.52
N TYR A 464 -19.23 30.67 -16.59
CA TYR A 464 -18.23 29.84 -15.91
C TYR A 464 -17.51 28.88 -16.85
N VAL A 465 -18.23 28.38 -17.88
CA VAL A 465 -17.66 27.44 -18.86
C VAL A 465 -17.18 28.11 -20.17
N ASP A 466 -17.10 29.46 -20.17
CA ASP A 466 -16.64 30.27 -21.32
C ASP A 466 -17.47 29.99 -22.60
N ASP A 467 -18.81 29.96 -22.46
CA ASP A 467 -19.76 29.77 -23.56
C ASP A 467 -20.72 30.98 -23.66
N ASP A 468 -20.99 31.47 -24.85
CA ASP A 468 -21.82 32.64 -25.08
C ASP A 468 -23.33 32.32 -25.10
N ARG A 469 -23.71 31.04 -25.11
CA ARG A 469 -25.11 30.63 -25.23
C ARG A 469 -25.84 30.73 -23.89
N ALA A 470 -26.96 31.45 -23.85
CA ALA A 470 -27.77 31.57 -22.65
C ALA A 470 -28.80 30.44 -22.52
N VAL A 471 -28.97 29.91 -21.32
CA VAL A 471 -30.03 28.95 -20.98
C VAL A 471 -31.35 29.67 -20.83
N LEU A 472 -32.23 29.52 -21.80
CA LEU A 472 -33.51 30.26 -21.82
C LEU A 472 -34.55 29.70 -20.83
N SER A 473 -35.47 30.53 -20.38
CA SER A 473 -36.57 30.12 -19.50
C SER A 473 -37.51 29.14 -20.21
N THR A 474 -37.85 28.05 -19.52
CA THR A 474 -38.82 27.03 -19.99
C THR A 474 -40.23 27.27 -19.43
N HIS A 475 -40.45 28.29 -18.60
CA HIS A 475 -41.74 28.55 -17.98
C HIS A 475 -42.81 28.78 -19.04
N GLY A 476 -43.92 28.03 -18.98
CA GLY A 476 -45.00 28.08 -19.93
C GLY A 476 -44.73 27.55 -21.34
N GLN A 477 -43.51 27.10 -21.63
CA GLN A 477 -43.10 26.66 -22.96
C GLN A 477 -43.58 25.22 -23.29
N PRO A 478 -43.68 24.86 -24.59
CA PRO A 478 -43.99 23.49 -25.02
C PRO A 478 -42.85 22.53 -24.72
N LEU A 479 -43.13 21.21 -24.77
CA LEU A 479 -42.16 20.14 -24.48
C LEU A 479 -40.88 20.22 -25.33
N VAL A 480 -40.98 20.69 -26.59
CA VAL A 480 -39.83 20.86 -27.50
C VAL A 480 -38.80 21.83 -26.89
N ALA A 481 -39.25 22.94 -26.30
CA ALA A 481 -38.32 23.90 -25.65
C ALA A 481 -37.57 23.28 -24.45
N TYR A 482 -38.19 22.33 -23.72
CA TYR A 482 -37.49 21.57 -22.67
C TYR A 482 -36.45 20.64 -23.25
N GLY A 483 -36.71 20.02 -24.42
CA GLY A 483 -35.73 19.22 -25.13
C GLY A 483 -34.54 20.02 -25.62
N GLU A 484 -34.77 21.17 -26.23
CA GLU A 484 -33.70 22.09 -26.67
C GLU A 484 -32.85 22.58 -25.51
N ASN A 485 -33.47 22.93 -24.38
CA ASN A 485 -32.75 23.30 -23.16
C ASN A 485 -31.95 22.11 -22.57
N PHE A 486 -32.48 20.90 -22.61
CA PHE A 486 -31.75 19.71 -22.15
C PHE A 486 -30.46 19.50 -22.95
N GLU A 487 -30.50 19.58 -24.28
CA GLU A 487 -29.33 19.44 -25.12
C GLU A 487 -28.29 20.53 -24.83
N LEU A 488 -28.71 21.77 -24.68
CA LEU A 488 -27.81 22.86 -24.31
C LEU A 488 -27.21 22.64 -22.91
N LEU A 489 -28.06 22.30 -21.92
CA LEU A 489 -27.58 22.02 -20.56
C LEU A 489 -26.58 20.84 -20.53
N ARG A 490 -26.83 19.78 -21.31
CA ARG A 490 -25.94 18.66 -21.42
C ARG A 490 -24.54 19.06 -21.92
N GLU A 491 -24.49 19.91 -22.97
CA GLU A 491 -23.22 20.44 -23.48
C GLU A 491 -22.50 21.34 -22.47
N LEU A 492 -23.24 22.27 -21.82
CA LEU A 492 -22.64 23.18 -20.83
C LEU A 492 -22.18 22.45 -19.57
N VAL A 493 -22.94 21.47 -19.11
CA VAL A 493 -22.57 20.64 -17.94
C VAL A 493 -21.39 19.74 -18.26
N HIS A 494 -21.28 19.22 -19.48
CA HIS A 494 -20.09 18.49 -19.91
C HIS A 494 -18.82 19.38 -19.86
N LYS A 495 -18.89 20.60 -20.39
CA LYS A 495 -17.81 21.59 -20.27
C LYS A 495 -17.50 21.95 -18.81
N LEU A 496 -18.55 22.04 -17.98
CA LEU A 496 -18.37 22.26 -16.55
C LEU A 496 -17.59 21.10 -15.90
N ALA A 497 -17.94 19.87 -16.20
CA ALA A 497 -17.23 18.69 -15.70
C ALA A 497 -15.75 18.69 -16.14
N GLU A 498 -15.48 19.03 -17.42
CA GLU A 498 -14.11 19.20 -17.90
C GLU A 498 -13.36 20.28 -17.11
N LYS A 499 -13.97 21.47 -16.91
CA LYS A 499 -13.36 22.59 -16.20
C LYS A 499 -13.12 22.28 -14.72
N LEU A 500 -14.09 21.67 -14.02
CA LEU A 500 -13.91 21.20 -12.64
C LEU A 500 -12.78 20.17 -12.52
N ASN A 501 -12.68 19.28 -13.49
CA ASN A 501 -11.59 18.31 -13.58
C ASN A 501 -10.23 18.97 -13.92
N GLU A 502 -10.22 20.10 -14.63
CA GLU A 502 -9.01 20.87 -14.94
C GLU A 502 -8.56 21.76 -13.79
N GLU A 503 -9.48 22.42 -13.11
CA GLU A 503 -9.18 23.21 -11.90
C GLU A 503 -8.57 22.35 -10.78
N GLY A 504 -8.89 21.07 -10.72
CA GLY A 504 -8.22 20.08 -9.85
C GLY A 504 -6.80 19.71 -10.25
N LYS A 505 -6.31 20.10 -11.45
CA LYS A 505 -4.96 19.75 -11.95
C LYS A 505 -3.89 20.82 -11.69
N HIS A 506 -4.27 22.06 -11.40
CA HIS A 506 -3.36 23.21 -11.41
C HIS A 506 -2.96 23.72 -10.01
N VAL A 507 -3.06 22.86 -9.01
CA VAL A 507 -2.59 23.27 -7.68
C VAL A 507 -1.55 22.29 -7.14
#